data_8530a4501703df39b3b9283f687312ce
#
_entry.id   8530a4501703df39b3b9283f687312ce
#
_cell.length_a   1.000
_cell.length_b   1.000
_cell.length_c   1.000
_cell.angle_alpha   90.00
_cell.angle_beta   90.00
_cell.angle_gamma   90.00
#
_symmetry.space_group_name_H-M   'P 1'
#
loop_
_entity.id
_entity.type
_entity.pdbx_description
1 polymer ?
#
loop_
_entity_poly.entity_id
_entity_poly.type
_entity_poly.pdbx_seq_one_letter_code
_entity_poly.pdbx_strand_id
1 'polypeptide(L)'
;MESFFHGSSSGMDPLQCYLGKPFILSQQTTDNGQQSSFTMLDDDFISDDIHIFLIDTKIKSPTAPLVEKFKELRKDSSYLDKFDNEYVPIVSKCIKSLTDTKDDEFYKHLSQLSKLQLELLSHTIPEETRKFFLTDIKKDGFQVKLCGAGGGGFLLGFTKDIEKTNNYWQNTEYHIHWVK
;
A
#
# COMPACT_ATOMS: atom_id res chain seq x y z
N MET A 1 13.68 -18.24 -8.85
CA MET A 1 14.89 -17.72 -8.14
C MET A 1 14.55 -17.09 -6.80
N GLU A 2 13.57 -16.20 -6.72
CA GLU A 2 13.14 -15.53 -5.46
C GLU A 2 12.67 -16.52 -4.38
N SER A 3 11.87 -17.54 -4.75
CA SER A 3 11.42 -18.58 -3.81
C SER A 3 12.57 -19.40 -3.20
N PHE A 4 13.72 -19.43 -3.84
CA PHE A 4 14.93 -20.09 -3.30
C PHE A 4 15.49 -19.33 -2.10
N PHE A 5 15.42 -17.99 -2.11
CA PHE A 5 15.95 -17.15 -1.02
C PHE A 5 14.92 -16.85 0.07
N HIS A 6 13.64 -16.79 -0.27
CA HIS A 6 12.57 -16.31 0.62
C HIS A 6 11.48 -17.35 0.92
N GLY A 7 11.62 -18.58 0.42
CA GLY A 7 10.68 -19.71 0.60
C GLY A 7 9.40 -19.55 -0.20
N SER A 8 8.49 -18.65 0.20
CA SER A 8 7.23 -18.39 -0.51
C SER A 8 7.28 -16.96 -1.08
N SER A 9 7.02 -16.83 -2.39
CA SER A 9 6.97 -15.54 -3.08
C SER A 9 5.67 -15.39 -3.86
N SER A 10 5.13 -14.17 -3.91
CA SER A 10 4.01 -13.83 -4.80
C SER A 10 4.41 -13.77 -6.27
N GLY A 11 5.70 -13.70 -6.57
CA GLY A 11 6.24 -13.51 -7.92
C GLY A 11 6.09 -12.08 -8.45
N MET A 12 5.53 -11.15 -7.65
CA MET A 12 5.27 -9.78 -8.09
C MET A 12 6.56 -8.97 -8.28
N ASP A 13 7.50 -9.06 -7.32
CA ASP A 13 8.74 -8.31 -7.38
C ASP A 13 9.60 -8.72 -8.60
N PRO A 14 9.85 -10.02 -8.88
CA PRO A 14 10.52 -10.43 -10.11
C PRO A 14 9.77 -10.02 -11.38
N LEU A 15 8.44 -10.11 -11.38
CA LEU A 15 7.63 -9.68 -12.52
C LEU A 15 7.78 -8.17 -12.77
N GLN A 16 7.71 -7.36 -11.73
CA GLN A 16 7.90 -5.91 -11.82
C GLN A 16 9.29 -5.56 -12.36
N CYS A 17 10.35 -6.23 -11.84
CA CYS A 17 11.71 -6.04 -12.33
C CYS A 17 11.87 -6.43 -13.81
N TYR A 18 11.20 -7.51 -14.23
CA TYR A 18 11.24 -7.98 -15.62
C TYR A 18 10.52 -7.04 -16.58
N LEU A 19 9.34 -6.56 -16.20
CA LEU A 19 8.51 -5.67 -17.03
C LEU A 19 9.08 -4.25 -17.10
N GLY A 20 9.73 -3.77 -16.03
CA GLY A 20 10.32 -2.43 -15.95
C GLY A 20 9.29 -1.28 -16.02
N LYS A 21 7.99 -1.60 -15.94
CA LYS A 21 6.89 -0.64 -16.00
C LYS A 21 5.83 -0.95 -14.96
N PRO A 22 5.10 0.05 -14.46
CA PRO A 22 3.98 -0.18 -13.57
C PRO A 22 2.86 -0.95 -14.27
N PHE A 23 2.16 -1.80 -13.51
CA PHE A 23 1.03 -2.56 -14.03
C PHE A 23 -0.02 -2.81 -12.95
N ILE A 24 -1.25 -3.03 -13.38
CA ILE A 24 -2.34 -3.49 -12.52
C ILE A 24 -2.51 -5.00 -12.71
N LEU A 25 -2.41 -5.75 -11.62
CA LEU A 25 -2.79 -7.15 -11.60
C LEU A 25 -4.26 -7.27 -11.20
N SER A 26 -5.05 -7.92 -12.04
CA SER A 26 -6.44 -8.24 -11.78
C SER A 26 -6.61 -9.75 -11.70
N GLN A 27 -7.36 -10.20 -10.68
CA GLN A 27 -7.75 -11.60 -10.54
C GLN A 27 -9.27 -11.70 -10.67
N GLN A 28 -9.73 -12.59 -11.50
CA GLN A 28 -11.15 -12.90 -11.68
C GLN A 28 -11.37 -14.38 -11.43
N THR A 29 -12.43 -14.71 -10.70
CA THR A 29 -12.89 -16.08 -10.57
C THR A 29 -13.86 -16.34 -11.71
N THR A 30 -13.53 -17.28 -12.58
CA THR A 30 -14.37 -17.75 -13.68
C THR A 30 -14.83 -19.18 -13.42
N ASP A 31 -15.78 -19.68 -14.17
CA ASP A 31 -16.23 -21.07 -14.09
C ASP A 31 -15.10 -22.10 -14.31
N ASN A 32 -14.01 -21.67 -14.96
CA ASN A 32 -12.81 -22.47 -15.22
C ASN A 32 -11.69 -22.28 -14.18
N GLY A 33 -11.96 -21.58 -13.08
CA GLY A 33 -11.00 -21.31 -12.02
C GLY A 33 -10.57 -19.84 -11.93
N GLN A 34 -9.49 -19.57 -11.20
CA GLN A 34 -8.92 -18.22 -11.08
C GLN A 34 -8.10 -17.87 -12.33
N GLN A 35 -8.47 -16.77 -12.97
CA GLN A 35 -7.73 -16.20 -14.08
C GLN A 35 -7.09 -14.88 -13.64
N SER A 36 -5.78 -14.76 -13.85
CA SER A 36 -5.06 -13.51 -13.62
C SER A 36 -4.79 -12.81 -14.95
N SER A 37 -5.01 -11.52 -14.99
CA SER A 37 -4.64 -10.65 -16.09
C SER A 37 -3.85 -9.47 -15.55
N PHE A 38 -3.00 -8.88 -16.40
CA PHE A 38 -2.31 -7.65 -16.05
C PHE A 38 -2.49 -6.61 -17.16
N THR A 39 -2.61 -5.35 -16.74
CA THR A 39 -2.70 -4.20 -17.63
C THR A 39 -1.50 -3.31 -17.36
N MET A 40 -0.67 -3.09 -18.37
CA MET A 40 0.45 -2.14 -18.29
C MET A 40 -0.08 -0.72 -18.20
N LEU A 41 0.56 0.09 -17.37
CA LEU A 41 0.27 1.51 -17.25
C LEU A 41 1.33 2.31 -18.00
N ASP A 42 0.93 3.46 -18.54
CA ASP A 42 1.85 4.43 -19.11
C ASP A 42 2.62 5.15 -18.01
N ASP A 43 3.75 5.78 -18.34
CA ASP A 43 4.62 6.39 -17.33
C ASP A 43 3.99 7.63 -16.68
N ASP A 44 2.94 8.21 -17.29
CA ASP A 44 2.19 9.38 -16.85
C ASP A 44 0.85 9.05 -16.16
N PHE A 45 0.64 7.80 -15.74
CA PHE A 45 -0.61 7.36 -15.11
C PHE A 45 -0.93 8.05 -13.76
N ILE A 46 0.04 8.73 -13.16
CA ILE A 46 -0.12 9.49 -11.91
C ILE A 46 -0.06 10.99 -12.24
N SER A 47 -1.06 11.75 -11.82
CA SER A 47 -1.11 13.21 -11.91
C SER A 47 0.19 13.86 -11.38
N ASP A 48 0.60 14.96 -12.01
CA ASP A 48 1.78 15.72 -11.56
C ASP A 48 1.57 16.41 -10.20
N ASP A 49 0.33 16.59 -9.76
CA ASP A 49 -0.01 17.11 -8.45
C ASP A 49 0.11 16.07 -7.32
N ILE A 50 0.35 14.80 -7.65
CA ILE A 50 0.57 13.75 -6.67
C ILE A 50 2.06 13.45 -6.55
N HIS A 51 2.63 13.76 -5.40
CA HIS A 51 4.00 13.40 -5.07
C HIS A 51 4.04 12.19 -4.15
N ILE A 52 5.00 11.31 -4.39
CA ILE A 52 5.15 10.03 -3.70
C ILE A 52 6.47 10.02 -2.95
N PHE A 53 6.43 9.56 -1.70
CA PHE A 53 7.62 9.39 -0.88
C PHE A 53 7.58 8.11 -0.07
N LEU A 54 8.74 7.61 0.30
CA LEU A 54 8.92 6.49 1.20
C LEU A 54 9.36 7.01 2.56
N ILE A 55 8.82 6.44 3.63
CA ILE A 55 9.19 6.72 5.01
C ILE A 55 10.00 5.52 5.50
N ASP A 56 11.28 5.72 5.78
CA ASP A 56 12.13 4.68 6.39
C ASP A 56 11.80 4.56 7.88
N THR A 57 11.19 3.45 8.25
CA THR A 57 10.86 3.17 9.66
C THR A 57 12.06 2.73 10.49
N LYS A 58 13.17 2.35 9.86
CA LYS A 58 14.37 1.74 10.48
C LYS A 58 14.10 0.44 11.26
N ILE A 59 12.90 -0.11 11.13
CA ILE A 59 12.48 -1.34 11.78
C ILE A 59 12.71 -2.51 10.81
N LYS A 60 13.43 -3.52 11.26
CA LYS A 60 13.59 -4.77 10.51
C LYS A 60 12.36 -5.65 10.71
N SER A 61 11.81 -6.15 9.61
CA SER A 61 10.64 -7.02 9.67
C SER A 61 10.89 -8.34 8.94
N PRO A 62 10.72 -9.47 9.61
CA PRO A 62 10.62 -10.77 8.97
C PRO A 62 9.22 -10.92 8.34
N THR A 63 9.14 -11.08 7.03
CA THR A 63 7.87 -11.19 6.29
C THR A 63 7.10 -12.47 6.63
N ALA A 64 7.78 -13.59 6.81
CA ALA A 64 7.13 -14.90 6.96
C ALA A 64 6.15 -14.98 8.15
N PRO A 65 6.48 -14.53 9.39
CA PRO A 65 5.51 -14.53 10.50
C PRO A 65 4.27 -13.68 10.23
N LEU A 66 4.42 -12.57 9.52
CA LEU A 66 3.30 -11.67 9.20
C LEU A 66 2.32 -12.34 8.22
N VAL A 67 2.86 -13.04 7.21
CA VAL A 67 2.06 -13.80 6.25
C VAL A 67 1.31 -14.95 6.93
N GLU A 68 1.97 -15.69 7.84
CA GLU A 68 1.31 -16.77 8.59
C GLU A 68 0.21 -16.21 9.51
N LYS A 69 0.45 -15.09 10.17
CA LYS A 69 -0.59 -14.44 10.98
C LYS A 69 -1.80 -14.00 10.13
N PHE A 70 -1.55 -13.44 8.96
CA PHE A 70 -2.61 -13.08 8.02
C PHE A 70 -3.43 -14.31 7.58
N LYS A 71 -2.76 -15.43 7.27
CA LYS A 71 -3.46 -16.68 6.93
C LYS A 71 -4.33 -17.21 8.08
N GLU A 72 -3.88 -17.05 9.33
CA GLU A 72 -4.68 -17.39 10.50
C GLU A 72 -5.93 -16.51 10.63
N LEU A 73 -5.78 -15.18 10.51
CA LEU A 73 -6.89 -14.24 10.58
C LEU A 73 -7.95 -14.52 9.51
N ARG A 74 -7.54 -14.92 8.32
CA ARG A 74 -8.47 -15.30 7.23
C ARG A 74 -9.30 -16.55 7.49
N LYS A 75 -9.04 -17.31 8.57
CA LYS A 75 -9.89 -18.42 9.00
C LYS A 75 -11.13 -17.94 9.77
N ASP A 76 -11.10 -16.72 10.29
CA ASP A 76 -12.26 -16.07 10.91
C ASP A 76 -13.17 -15.50 9.84
N SER A 77 -14.45 -15.94 9.85
CA SER A 77 -15.43 -15.55 8.83
C SER A 77 -15.77 -14.07 8.87
N SER A 78 -15.79 -13.44 10.04
CA SER A 78 -16.09 -12.02 10.17
C SER A 78 -14.93 -11.15 9.66
N TYR A 79 -13.70 -11.58 9.92
CA TYR A 79 -12.51 -10.95 9.36
C TYR A 79 -12.49 -11.05 7.84
N LEU A 80 -12.76 -12.26 7.30
CA LEU A 80 -12.78 -12.51 5.87
C LEU A 80 -13.86 -11.69 5.17
N ASP A 81 -15.07 -11.64 5.74
CA ASP A 81 -16.17 -10.85 5.21
C ASP A 81 -15.81 -9.36 5.10
N LYS A 82 -15.24 -8.79 6.16
CA LYS A 82 -14.80 -7.40 6.16
C LYS A 82 -13.64 -7.16 5.19
N PHE A 83 -12.71 -8.10 5.11
CA PHE A 83 -11.59 -8.01 4.17
C PHE A 83 -12.07 -8.01 2.72
N ASP A 84 -12.98 -8.91 2.35
CA ASP A 84 -13.46 -9.06 0.98
C ASP A 84 -14.46 -7.97 0.59
N ASN A 85 -15.32 -7.50 1.51
CA ASN A 85 -16.39 -6.54 1.20
C ASN A 85 -16.02 -5.08 1.47
N GLU A 86 -14.98 -4.79 2.26
CA GLU A 86 -14.55 -3.42 2.52
C GLU A 86 -13.12 -3.15 2.03
N TYR A 87 -12.14 -4.00 2.42
CA TYR A 87 -10.73 -3.74 2.11
C TYR A 87 -10.41 -3.91 0.62
N VAL A 88 -10.81 -5.02 0.00
CA VAL A 88 -10.56 -5.27 -1.43
C VAL A 88 -11.22 -4.21 -2.32
N PRO A 89 -12.50 -3.84 -2.11
CA PRO A 89 -13.14 -2.78 -2.89
C PRO A 89 -12.48 -1.41 -2.73
N ILE A 90 -12.01 -1.04 -1.54
CA ILE A 90 -11.36 0.26 -1.36
C ILE A 90 -9.98 0.31 -2.04
N VAL A 91 -9.23 -0.80 -2.06
CA VAL A 91 -8.00 -0.92 -2.84
C VAL A 91 -8.28 -0.67 -4.32
N SER A 92 -9.32 -1.32 -4.87
CA SER A 92 -9.73 -1.15 -6.27
C SER A 92 -10.15 0.28 -6.59
N LYS A 93 -10.86 0.95 -5.67
CA LYS A 93 -11.24 2.36 -5.81
C LYS A 93 -10.02 3.28 -5.77
N CYS A 94 -9.05 3.03 -4.89
CA CYS A 94 -7.79 3.77 -4.85
C CYS A 94 -7.04 3.67 -6.18
N ILE A 95 -6.86 2.45 -6.69
CA ILE A 95 -6.18 2.22 -7.97
C ILE A 95 -6.91 2.96 -9.09
N LYS A 96 -8.24 2.77 -9.19
CA LYS A 96 -9.04 3.40 -10.23
C LYS A 96 -8.97 4.93 -10.18
N SER A 97 -9.14 5.54 -9.00
CA SER A 97 -9.08 7.00 -8.89
C SER A 97 -7.68 7.56 -9.18
N LEU A 98 -6.61 6.81 -8.85
CA LEU A 98 -5.24 7.18 -9.19
C LEU A 98 -5.00 7.14 -10.70
N THR A 99 -5.42 6.07 -11.38
CA THR A 99 -5.22 5.91 -12.83
C THR A 99 -6.16 6.75 -13.68
N ASP A 100 -7.33 7.14 -13.13
CA ASP A 100 -8.26 8.08 -13.78
C ASP A 100 -7.86 9.56 -13.52
N THR A 101 -6.74 9.83 -12.83
CA THR A 101 -6.26 11.16 -12.43
C THR A 101 -7.29 11.97 -11.65
N LYS A 102 -8.08 11.30 -10.80
CA LYS A 102 -9.10 11.89 -9.93
C LYS A 102 -8.55 12.09 -8.51
N ASP A 103 -7.67 13.06 -8.37
CA ASP A 103 -6.86 13.26 -7.17
C ASP A 103 -7.66 13.36 -5.87
N ASP A 104 -8.76 14.11 -5.86
CA ASP A 104 -9.57 14.29 -4.65
C ASP A 104 -10.28 12.99 -4.23
N GLU A 105 -10.76 12.21 -5.23
CA GLU A 105 -11.31 10.87 -4.99
C GLU A 105 -10.21 9.92 -4.50
N PHE A 106 -9.02 9.98 -5.10
CA PHE A 106 -7.88 9.18 -4.68
C PHE A 106 -7.53 9.43 -3.21
N TYR A 107 -7.36 10.68 -2.77
CA TYR A 107 -7.04 10.97 -1.38
C TYR A 107 -8.15 10.57 -0.40
N LYS A 108 -9.42 10.70 -0.81
CA LYS A 108 -10.55 10.21 -0.03
C LYS A 108 -10.48 8.69 0.14
N HIS A 109 -10.24 7.95 -0.94
CA HIS A 109 -10.13 6.49 -0.90
C HIS A 109 -8.87 6.04 -0.14
N LEU A 110 -7.75 6.74 -0.31
CA LEU A 110 -6.51 6.48 0.41
C LEU A 110 -6.68 6.64 1.93
N SER A 111 -7.40 7.67 2.38
CA SER A 111 -7.75 7.85 3.79
C SER A 111 -8.55 6.68 4.35
N GLN A 112 -9.52 6.17 3.60
CA GLN A 112 -10.30 4.99 3.98
C GLN A 112 -9.42 3.73 4.02
N LEU A 113 -8.57 3.55 3.00
CA LEU A 113 -7.63 2.44 2.93
C LEU A 113 -6.67 2.42 4.12
N SER A 114 -6.07 3.57 4.48
CA SER A 114 -5.16 3.70 5.62
C SER A 114 -5.83 3.27 6.93
N LYS A 115 -7.08 3.69 7.15
CA LYS A 115 -7.85 3.30 8.34
C LYS A 115 -8.17 1.81 8.37
N LEU A 116 -8.57 1.23 7.23
CA LEU A 116 -8.81 -0.21 7.13
C LEU A 116 -7.53 -1.03 7.28
N GLN A 117 -6.38 -0.52 6.81
CA GLN A 117 -5.08 -1.15 7.08
C GLN A 117 -4.77 -1.14 8.57
N LEU A 118 -4.99 -0.02 9.26
CA LEU A 118 -4.77 0.07 10.69
C LEU A 118 -5.70 -0.87 11.48
N GLU A 119 -6.90 -1.10 11.02
CA GLU A 119 -7.87 -2.00 11.65
C GLU A 119 -7.57 -3.48 11.34
N LEU A 120 -7.53 -3.85 10.06
CA LEU A 120 -7.45 -5.25 9.63
C LEU A 120 -6.01 -5.79 9.61
N LEU A 121 -5.03 -4.93 9.39
CA LEU A 121 -3.62 -5.31 9.27
C LEU A 121 -2.77 -4.75 10.41
N SER A 122 -3.38 -4.43 11.57
CA SER A 122 -2.67 -3.86 12.73
C SER A 122 -1.45 -4.67 13.18
N HIS A 123 -1.48 -5.99 12.99
CA HIS A 123 -0.37 -6.89 13.30
C HIS A 123 0.85 -6.69 12.39
N THR A 124 0.67 -6.01 11.26
CA THR A 124 1.75 -5.67 10.30
C THR A 124 2.21 -4.23 10.42
N ILE A 125 1.63 -3.44 11.33
CA ILE A 125 1.94 -2.03 11.51
C ILE A 125 2.61 -1.85 12.86
N PRO A 126 3.92 -1.50 12.91
CA PRO A 126 4.62 -1.21 14.15
C PRO A 126 3.91 -0.11 14.94
N GLU A 127 3.86 -0.24 16.27
CA GLU A 127 3.13 0.66 17.18
C GLU A 127 3.51 2.12 16.94
N GLU A 128 4.81 2.39 16.81
CA GLU A 128 5.38 3.73 16.66
C GLU A 128 4.93 4.43 15.38
N THR A 129 4.55 3.64 14.35
CA THR A 129 4.15 4.14 13.03
C THR A 129 2.64 4.29 12.86
N ARG A 130 1.83 3.73 13.76
CA ARG A 130 0.35 3.75 13.66
C ARG A 130 -0.22 5.15 13.53
N LYS A 131 0.38 6.13 14.20
CA LYS A 131 -0.02 7.54 14.13
C LYS A 131 -0.05 8.11 12.70
N PHE A 132 0.83 7.61 11.81
CA PHE A 132 0.90 8.09 10.43
C PHE A 132 -0.28 7.64 9.57
N PHE A 133 -0.91 6.51 9.92
CA PHE A 133 -2.11 6.03 9.22
C PHE A 133 -3.37 6.84 9.52
N LEU A 134 -3.31 7.69 10.53
CA LEU A 134 -4.38 8.58 10.96
C LEU A 134 -4.21 10.02 10.44
N THR A 135 -3.18 10.29 9.65
CA THR A 135 -2.96 11.61 9.05
C THR A 135 -4.03 11.95 8.02
N ASP A 136 -4.27 13.24 7.84
CA ASP A 136 -5.24 13.78 6.90
C ASP A 136 -4.56 14.73 5.91
N ILE A 137 -4.87 14.59 4.61
CA ILE A 137 -4.23 15.38 3.55
C ILE A 137 -4.44 16.89 3.75
N LYS A 138 -5.59 17.33 4.24
CA LYS A 138 -5.89 18.74 4.45
C LYS A 138 -5.20 19.30 5.67
N LYS A 139 -5.17 18.51 6.76
CA LYS A 139 -4.61 18.92 8.05
C LYS A 139 -3.09 18.74 8.07
N ASP A 140 -2.60 17.56 7.70
CA ASP A 140 -1.20 17.17 7.87
C ASP A 140 -0.38 17.31 6.59
N GLY A 141 -1.05 17.44 5.44
CA GLY A 141 -0.44 17.62 4.12
C GLY A 141 -0.15 16.31 3.39
N PHE A 142 -0.28 15.16 4.04
CA PHE A 142 0.04 13.86 3.45
C PHE A 142 -0.84 12.74 4.01
N GLN A 143 -0.84 11.61 3.32
CA GLN A 143 -1.43 10.34 3.78
C GLN A 143 -0.48 9.19 3.53
N VAL A 144 -0.60 8.14 4.35
CA VAL A 144 0.32 7.00 4.36
C VAL A 144 -0.44 5.69 4.22
N LYS A 145 0.17 4.71 3.56
CA LYS A 145 -0.29 3.32 3.51
C LYS A 145 0.87 2.34 3.68
N LEU A 146 0.55 1.09 3.97
CA LEU A 146 1.53 0.02 3.96
C LEU A 146 2.20 -0.12 2.57
N CYS A 147 3.51 -0.40 2.59
CA CYS A 147 4.29 -0.79 1.44
C CYS A 147 4.73 -2.26 1.62
N GLY A 148 4.18 -3.15 0.81
CA GLY A 148 4.44 -4.58 0.94
C GLY A 148 3.75 -5.23 2.15
N ALA A 149 4.39 -6.23 2.77
CA ALA A 149 3.84 -7.02 3.87
C ALA A 149 3.75 -6.27 5.21
N GLY A 150 4.39 -5.11 5.32
CA GLY A 150 4.45 -4.35 6.57
C GLY A 150 5.47 -4.88 7.57
N GLY A 151 5.23 -4.62 8.86
CA GLY A 151 6.10 -5.01 9.96
C GLY A 151 7.32 -4.11 10.16
N GLY A 152 7.61 -3.22 9.23
CA GLY A 152 8.78 -2.34 9.21
C GLY A 152 9.21 -2.03 7.78
N GLY A 153 10.50 -1.71 7.59
CA GLY A 153 11.00 -1.25 6.30
C GLY A 153 10.43 0.10 5.92
N PHE A 154 9.77 0.20 4.78
CA PHE A 154 9.22 1.45 4.28
C PHE A 154 7.69 1.49 4.38
N LEU A 155 7.17 2.70 4.67
CA LEU A 155 5.78 3.05 4.40
C LEU A 155 5.71 3.92 3.14
N LEU A 156 4.58 3.89 2.44
CA LEU A 156 4.37 4.67 1.24
C LEU A 156 3.49 5.88 1.56
N GLY A 157 4.02 7.07 1.30
CA GLY A 157 3.34 8.35 1.52
C GLY A 157 2.96 9.04 0.21
N PHE A 158 1.87 9.80 0.25
CA PHE A 158 1.35 10.60 -0.85
C PHE A 158 1.02 12.01 -0.37
N THR A 159 1.37 13.01 -1.15
CA THR A 159 1.09 14.42 -0.84
C THR A 159 0.81 15.25 -2.09
N LYS A 160 0.11 16.38 -1.89
CA LYS A 160 0.00 17.49 -2.86
C LYS A 160 0.91 18.68 -2.46
N ASP A 161 1.53 18.61 -1.28
CA ASP A 161 2.28 19.75 -0.69
C ASP A 161 3.62 19.26 -0.15
N ILE A 162 4.63 19.33 -1.01
CA ILE A 162 6.00 18.91 -0.70
C ILE A 162 6.57 19.70 0.50
N GLU A 163 6.33 21.03 0.53
CA GLU A 163 6.89 21.90 1.56
C GLU A 163 6.32 21.57 2.94
N LYS A 164 4.99 21.46 3.03
CA LYS A 164 4.31 21.08 4.28
C LYS A 164 4.74 19.69 4.75
N THR A 165 4.88 18.76 3.82
CA THR A 165 5.33 17.39 4.10
C THR A 165 6.76 17.39 4.62
N ASN A 166 7.69 18.10 3.98
CA ASN A 166 9.06 18.23 4.45
C ASN A 166 9.12 18.83 5.84
N ASN A 167 8.37 19.92 6.09
CA ASN A 167 8.33 20.59 7.40
C ASN A 167 7.83 19.63 8.51
N TYR A 168 6.87 18.77 8.20
CA TYR A 168 6.41 17.76 9.16
C TYR A 168 7.53 16.77 9.50
N TRP A 169 8.16 16.18 8.47
CA TRP A 169 9.12 15.09 8.66
C TRP A 169 10.47 15.57 9.21
N GLN A 170 10.90 16.81 8.95
CA GLN A 170 12.11 17.40 9.53
C GLN A 170 12.10 17.44 11.08
N ASN A 171 10.91 17.43 11.68
CA ASN A 171 10.73 17.45 13.13
C ASN A 171 10.52 16.05 13.73
N THR A 172 10.83 15.01 12.97
CA THR A 172 10.71 13.60 13.39
C THR A 172 12.06 12.89 13.28
N GLU A 173 12.16 11.71 13.88
CA GLU A 173 13.33 10.82 13.74
C GLU A 173 13.34 10.02 12.43
N TYR A 174 12.27 10.09 11.64
CA TYR A 174 12.11 9.33 10.41
C TYR A 174 12.68 10.09 9.21
N HIS A 175 13.29 9.36 8.30
CA HIS A 175 13.76 9.90 7.02
C HIS A 175 12.76 9.58 5.92
N ILE A 176 12.51 10.57 5.05
CA ILE A 176 11.71 10.36 3.85
C ILE A 176 12.58 10.41 2.60
N HIS A 177 12.19 9.61 1.60
CA HIS A 177 12.82 9.54 0.30
C HIS A 177 11.78 9.82 -0.78
N TRP A 178 11.95 10.89 -1.53
CA TRP A 178 11.06 11.22 -2.64
C TRP A 178 11.23 10.25 -3.79
N VAL A 179 10.12 9.77 -4.35
CA VAL A 179 10.07 8.86 -5.50
C VAL A 179 9.54 9.59 -6.73
N LYS A 180 8.53 10.45 -6.56
CA LYS A 180 7.94 11.32 -7.57
C LYS A 180 7.52 12.66 -6.93
#